data_db3e005b623a51449d4c550dd4322d08
#
_entry.id   db3e005b623a51449d4c550dd4322d08
#
_cell.length_a   1.000
_cell.length_b   1.000
_cell.length_c   1.000
_cell.angle_alpha   90.00
_cell.angle_beta   90.00
_cell.angle_gamma   90.00
#
_symmetry.space_group_name_H-M   'P 1'
#
loop_
_entity.id
_entity.type
_entity.pdbx_description
1 polymer ?
#
loop_
_entity_poly.entity_id
_entity_poly.type
_entity_poly.pdbx_seq_one_letter_code
_entity_poly.pdbx_strand_id
1 'polypeptide(L)'
;MKASESVVFANGEVGPLTSAGAFTYEVEKAENDQYGNMVTTVKCHGKLVSETAGELKAVVKPLILEGGRIILDFGDVIHVDSSGLGALAALKATAIKQGYCILELDNITPRVLDLLRITNLKQMFTGQAAAN
;
A
#
# COMPACT_ATOMS: atom_id res chain seq x y z
N MET A 1 -7.38 -10.50 27.42
CA MET A 1 -7.34 -10.38 26.87
C MET A 1 -7.47 -10.13 26.17
N LYS A 2 -7.70 -10.45 25.68
CA LYS A 2 -7.70 -9.83 25.21
C LYS A 2 -8.29 -9.46 23.99
N ALA A 3 -9.54 -8.84 23.80
CA ALA A 3 -10.10 -8.32 22.60
C ALA A 3 -9.07 -7.56 21.83
N SER A 4 -8.11 -7.09 22.53
CA SER A 4 -6.99 -6.40 21.90
C SER A 4 -6.22 -7.29 20.96
N GLU A 5 -6.51 -8.58 20.98
CA GLU A 5 -5.84 -9.52 20.11
C GLU A 5 -6.48 -9.60 18.73
N SER A 6 -7.51 -8.84 18.49
CA SER A 6 -8.22 -8.92 17.24
C SER A 6 -8.04 -7.63 16.43
N VAL A 7 -8.04 -7.76 15.14
CA VAL A 7 -8.05 -6.62 14.24
C VAL A 7 -9.24 -6.74 13.30
N VAL A 8 -9.72 -5.61 12.83
CA VAL A 8 -10.80 -5.58 11.86
C VAL A 8 -10.18 -5.21 10.52
N PHE A 9 -10.34 -6.08 9.55
CA PHE A 9 -9.81 -5.84 8.22
C PHE A 9 -10.75 -4.94 7.43
N ALA A 10 -10.23 -4.40 6.33
CA ALA A 10 -10.99 -3.45 5.52
C ALA A 10 -12.27 -4.06 4.98
N ASN A 11 -12.30 -5.36 4.76
CA ASN A 11 -13.50 -6.02 4.27
C ASN A 11 -14.52 -6.32 5.36
N GLY A 12 -14.26 -5.89 6.58
CA GLY A 12 -15.18 -6.10 7.68
C GLY A 12 -14.90 -7.35 8.47
N GLU A 13 -13.99 -8.19 8.04
CA GLU A 13 -13.67 -9.40 8.79
C GLU A 13 -12.85 -9.09 10.02
N VAL A 14 -13.01 -9.90 11.03
CA VAL A 14 -12.25 -9.78 12.27
C VAL A 14 -11.35 -10.98 12.38
N GLY A 15 -10.07 -10.73 12.60
CA GLY A 15 -9.12 -11.82 12.77
C GLY A 15 -8.17 -11.55 13.91
N PRO A 16 -7.38 -12.54 14.26
CA PRO A 16 -6.43 -12.37 15.36
C PRO A 16 -5.24 -11.52 14.92
N LEU A 17 -4.69 -10.80 15.87
CA LEU A 17 -3.44 -10.10 15.68
C LEU A 17 -2.34 -11.10 15.95
N THR A 18 -1.70 -11.60 14.90
CA THR A 18 -0.84 -12.76 15.03
C THR A 18 0.54 -12.46 15.58
N SER A 19 1.04 -11.24 15.40
CA SER A 19 2.35 -10.90 15.92
C SER A 19 2.46 -9.41 16.12
N ALA A 20 3.36 -9.03 17.00
CA ALA A 20 3.62 -7.63 17.22
C ALA A 20 4.10 -7.01 15.92
N GLY A 21 3.49 -5.92 15.54
CA GLY A 21 3.87 -5.26 14.31
C GLY A 21 3.36 -5.91 13.07
N ALA A 22 2.42 -6.85 13.20
CA ALA A 22 1.80 -7.42 12.03
C ALA A 22 1.16 -6.32 11.20
N PHE A 23 0.99 -6.60 9.93
CA PHE A 23 0.46 -5.63 9.00
C PHE A 23 -1.06 -5.55 9.12
N THR A 24 -1.57 -4.34 9.23
CA THR A 24 -3.01 -4.11 9.15
C THR A 24 -3.26 -2.96 8.20
N TYR A 25 -4.51 -2.78 7.79
CA TYR A 25 -4.82 -1.73 6.83
C TYR A 25 -6.27 -1.30 6.97
N GLU A 26 -6.55 -0.11 6.45
CA GLU A 26 -7.90 0.44 6.36
C GLU A 26 -8.07 1.00 4.96
N VAL A 27 -9.22 0.76 4.36
CA VAL A 27 -9.50 1.24 3.01
C VAL A 27 -10.59 2.30 3.09
N GLU A 28 -10.32 3.46 2.53
CA GLU A 28 -11.28 4.55 2.44
C GLU A 28 -11.45 4.94 0.99
N LYS A 29 -12.69 5.04 0.54
CA LYS A 29 -12.97 5.52 -0.81
C LYS A 29 -13.59 6.89 -0.72
N ALA A 30 -13.08 7.80 -1.52
CA ALA A 30 -13.55 9.16 -1.54
C ALA A 30 -14.15 9.45 -2.90
N GLU A 31 -14.84 10.57 -2.96
CA GLU A 31 -15.40 11.01 -4.22
C GLU A 31 -14.29 11.39 -5.18
N ASN A 32 -14.66 11.63 -6.41
CA ASN A 32 -13.73 11.87 -7.47
C ASN A 32 -12.79 13.03 -7.15
N ASP A 33 -11.56 12.88 -7.59
CA ASP A 33 -10.62 13.98 -7.51
C ASP A 33 -10.93 14.98 -8.62
N GLN A 34 -10.06 15.98 -8.76
CA GLN A 34 -10.30 17.05 -9.73
C GLN A 34 -10.33 16.56 -11.17
N TYR A 35 -9.87 15.34 -11.41
CA TYR A 35 -9.84 14.77 -12.75
C TYR A 35 -10.94 13.72 -12.94
N GLY A 36 -11.83 13.58 -11.98
CA GLY A 36 -12.91 12.62 -12.10
C GLY A 36 -12.57 11.20 -11.70
N ASN A 37 -11.42 10.99 -11.08
CA ASN A 37 -11.02 9.65 -10.63
C ASN A 37 -11.53 9.38 -9.22
N MET A 38 -12.04 8.17 -9.02
CA MET A 38 -12.31 7.71 -7.66
C MET A 38 -10.98 7.59 -6.94
N VAL A 39 -10.92 8.10 -5.73
CA VAL A 39 -9.70 8.03 -4.93
C VAL A 39 -9.91 7.02 -3.81
N THR A 40 -9.07 6.00 -3.79
CA THR A 40 -9.08 4.99 -2.74
C THR A 40 -7.79 5.11 -1.95
N THR A 41 -7.90 5.33 -0.64
CA THR A 41 -6.74 5.41 0.22
C THR A 41 -6.65 4.15 1.06
N VAL A 42 -5.51 3.50 1.02
CA VAL A 42 -5.24 2.33 1.86
C VAL A 42 -4.23 2.76 2.90
N LYS A 43 -4.69 2.91 4.13
CA LYS A 43 -3.80 3.27 5.24
C LYS A 43 -3.19 2.01 5.79
N CYS A 44 -1.87 1.93 5.74
CA CYS A 44 -1.15 0.73 6.13
C CYS A 44 -0.47 0.95 7.47
N HIS A 45 -0.45 -0.09 8.29
CA HIS A 45 0.13 -0.03 9.64
C HIS A 45 0.98 -1.26 9.88
N GLY A 46 2.10 -1.07 10.57
CA GLY A 46 2.92 -2.17 11.01
C GLY A 46 4.10 -2.45 10.10
N LYS A 47 4.32 -3.71 9.81
CA LYS A 47 5.50 -4.13 9.07
C LYS A 47 5.09 -4.75 7.74
N LEU A 48 5.74 -4.31 6.68
CA LEU A 48 5.53 -4.89 5.36
C LEU A 48 6.74 -5.75 5.03
N VAL A 49 6.66 -7.01 5.39
CA VAL A 49 7.76 -7.96 5.33
C VAL A 49 7.27 -9.24 4.67
N SER A 50 8.13 -10.26 4.63
CA SER A 50 7.79 -11.48 3.88
C SER A 50 6.49 -12.12 4.36
N GLU A 51 6.21 -12.08 5.66
CA GLU A 51 4.98 -12.70 6.19
C GLU A 51 3.73 -11.89 5.87
N THR A 52 3.87 -10.61 5.57
CA THR A 52 2.71 -9.73 5.41
C THR A 52 2.58 -9.15 4.00
N ALA A 53 3.60 -9.28 3.17
CA ALA A 53 3.58 -8.70 1.84
C ALA A 53 2.40 -9.21 1.01
N GLY A 54 2.04 -10.47 1.19
CA GLY A 54 0.89 -11.04 0.48
C GLY A 54 -0.43 -10.40 0.86
N GLU A 55 -0.53 -9.91 2.10
CA GLU A 55 -1.76 -9.23 2.53
C GLU A 55 -1.94 -7.92 1.80
N LEU A 56 -0.86 -7.17 1.62
CA LEU A 56 -0.95 -5.93 0.86
C LEU A 56 -1.37 -6.21 -0.57
N LYS A 57 -0.76 -7.21 -1.19
CA LYS A 57 -1.12 -7.55 -2.57
C LYS A 57 -2.58 -7.98 -2.66
N ALA A 58 -3.06 -8.73 -1.68
CA ALA A 58 -4.43 -9.23 -1.69
C ALA A 58 -5.45 -8.10 -1.58
N VAL A 59 -5.14 -7.04 -0.85
CA VAL A 59 -6.08 -5.93 -0.73
C VAL A 59 -5.99 -4.98 -1.91
N VAL A 60 -4.81 -4.76 -2.47
CA VAL A 60 -4.63 -3.73 -3.49
C VAL A 60 -4.95 -4.23 -4.88
N LYS A 61 -4.65 -5.49 -5.20
CA LYS A 61 -4.90 -5.99 -6.54
C LYS A 61 -6.35 -5.80 -7.02
N PRO A 62 -7.37 -6.14 -6.21
CA PRO A 62 -8.73 -5.89 -6.66
C PRO A 62 -9.01 -4.42 -6.90
N LEU A 63 -8.40 -3.55 -6.10
CA LEU A 63 -8.59 -2.11 -6.27
C LEU A 63 -7.98 -1.63 -7.59
N ILE A 64 -6.84 -2.19 -7.97
CA ILE A 64 -6.22 -1.85 -9.24
C ILE A 64 -7.16 -2.21 -10.39
N LEU A 65 -7.83 -3.35 -10.29
CA LEU A 65 -8.75 -3.77 -11.34
C LEU A 65 -9.95 -2.84 -11.45
N GLU A 66 -10.34 -2.22 -10.36
CA GLU A 66 -11.43 -1.23 -10.40
C GLU A 66 -10.99 0.06 -11.08
N GLY A 67 -9.69 0.32 -11.10
CA GLY A 67 -9.18 1.54 -11.70
C GLY A 67 -9.22 2.72 -10.75
N GLY A 68 -8.93 3.89 -11.28
CA GLY A 68 -8.95 5.10 -10.49
C GLY A 68 -7.62 5.37 -9.84
N ARG A 69 -7.64 6.16 -8.78
CA ARG A 69 -6.43 6.57 -8.10
C ARG A 69 -6.35 5.88 -6.75
N ILE A 70 -5.27 5.17 -6.52
CA ILE A 70 -5.05 4.45 -5.27
C ILE A 70 -3.86 5.06 -4.57
N ILE A 71 -4.05 5.45 -3.32
CA ILE A 71 -3.01 6.03 -2.51
C ILE A 71 -2.70 5.06 -1.38
N LEU A 72 -1.46 4.61 -1.30
CA LEU A 72 -1.00 3.78 -0.19
C LEU A 72 -0.35 4.70 0.82
N ASP A 73 -0.98 4.85 1.97
CA ASP A 73 -0.50 5.72 3.03
C ASP A 73 0.37 4.89 3.97
N PHE A 74 1.65 5.19 3.96
CA PHE A 74 2.65 4.44 4.72
C PHE A 74 3.12 5.18 5.97
N GLY A 75 2.37 6.17 6.42
CA GLY A 75 2.79 6.95 7.59
C GLY A 75 3.01 6.10 8.84
N ASP A 76 2.26 5.00 8.97
CA ASP A 76 2.37 4.12 10.12
C ASP A 76 3.09 2.82 9.80
N VAL A 77 3.77 2.72 8.68
CA VAL A 77 4.56 1.53 8.37
C VAL A 77 5.94 1.72 8.97
N ILE A 78 6.29 0.85 9.90
CA ILE A 78 7.51 1.02 10.67
C ILE A 78 8.69 0.24 10.10
N HIS A 79 8.44 -0.72 9.21
CA HIS A 79 9.51 -1.51 8.64
C HIS A 79 9.07 -2.12 7.31
N VAL A 80 9.98 -2.11 6.34
CA VAL A 80 9.77 -2.72 5.04
C VAL A 80 11.04 -3.49 4.69
N ASP A 81 10.91 -4.76 4.33
CA ASP A 81 12.06 -5.54 3.88
C ASP A 81 11.99 -5.74 2.37
N SER A 82 12.87 -6.55 1.84
CA SER A 82 12.94 -6.76 0.39
C SER A 82 11.67 -7.40 -0.16
N SER A 83 11.00 -8.23 0.62
CA SER A 83 9.72 -8.81 0.18
C SER A 83 8.64 -7.75 0.09
N GLY A 84 8.63 -6.82 1.05
CA GLY A 84 7.70 -5.70 1.00
C GLY A 84 7.96 -4.81 -0.18
N LEU A 85 9.24 -4.51 -0.45
CA LEU A 85 9.58 -3.71 -1.63
C LEU A 85 9.18 -4.43 -2.91
N GLY A 86 9.39 -5.74 -2.95
CA GLY A 86 8.98 -6.52 -4.11
C GLY A 86 7.48 -6.47 -4.34
N ALA A 87 6.71 -6.52 -3.26
CA ALA A 87 5.27 -6.42 -3.37
C ALA A 87 4.84 -5.06 -3.92
N LEU A 88 5.49 -3.98 -3.44
CA LEU A 88 5.19 -2.65 -3.96
C LEU A 88 5.52 -2.54 -5.44
N ALA A 89 6.66 -3.07 -5.84
CA ALA A 89 7.07 -3.02 -7.24
C ALA A 89 6.09 -3.82 -8.11
N ALA A 90 5.67 -5.00 -7.64
CA ALA A 90 4.74 -5.82 -8.39
C ALA A 90 3.38 -5.13 -8.54
N LEU A 91 2.91 -4.49 -7.49
CA LEU A 91 1.64 -3.78 -7.54
C LEU A 91 1.71 -2.59 -8.49
N LYS A 92 2.82 -1.85 -8.44
CA LYS A 92 2.98 -0.71 -9.34
C LYS A 92 3.04 -1.17 -10.79
N ALA A 93 3.76 -2.26 -11.05
CA ALA A 93 3.84 -2.79 -12.40
C ALA A 93 2.46 -3.21 -12.89
N THR A 94 1.66 -3.82 -12.03
CA THR A 94 0.30 -4.21 -12.38
C THR A 94 -0.55 -2.99 -12.69
N ALA A 95 -0.43 -1.93 -11.89
CA ALA A 95 -1.20 -0.72 -12.11
C ALA A 95 -0.83 -0.07 -13.46
N ILE A 96 0.47 -0.02 -13.75
CA ILE A 96 0.91 0.55 -15.02
C ILE A 96 0.37 -0.26 -16.19
N LYS A 97 0.43 -1.58 -16.07
CA LYS A 97 -0.04 -2.45 -17.12
C LYS A 97 -1.53 -2.33 -17.34
N GLN A 98 -2.27 -2.14 -16.25
CA GLN A 98 -3.72 -1.99 -16.33
C GLN A 98 -4.12 -0.75 -17.13
N GLY A 99 -3.39 0.34 -16.95
CA GLY A 99 -3.59 1.55 -17.75
C GLY A 99 -4.66 2.49 -17.23
N TYR A 100 -5.56 2.01 -16.39
CA TYR A 100 -6.66 2.83 -15.87
C TYR A 100 -6.53 3.09 -14.39
N CYS A 101 -5.37 2.82 -13.83
CA CYS A 101 -5.14 2.93 -12.40
C CYS A 101 -3.86 3.70 -12.14
N ILE A 102 -3.94 4.65 -11.23
CA ILE A 102 -2.76 5.39 -10.76
C ILE A 102 -2.51 4.93 -9.34
N LEU A 103 -1.34 4.37 -9.09
CA LEU A 103 -0.97 3.88 -7.76
C LEU A 103 0.14 4.74 -7.23
N GLU A 104 -0.09 5.35 -6.07
CA GLU A 104 0.84 6.29 -5.45
C GLU A 104 1.14 5.90 -4.03
N LEU A 105 2.31 6.32 -3.54
CA LEU A 105 2.66 6.21 -2.14
C LEU A 105 2.57 7.58 -1.49
N ASP A 106 2.11 7.62 -0.24
CA ASP A 106 1.98 8.87 0.49
C ASP A 106 2.50 8.67 1.90
N ASN A 107 2.95 9.76 2.51
CA ASN A 107 3.43 9.77 3.90
C ASN A 107 4.57 8.78 4.15
N ILE A 108 5.45 8.66 3.17
CA ILE A 108 6.56 7.72 3.27
C ILE A 108 7.54 8.22 4.34
N THR A 109 7.88 7.34 5.27
CA THR A 109 8.87 7.70 6.29
C THR A 109 10.25 7.82 5.64
N PRO A 110 11.16 8.58 6.26
CA PRO A 110 12.52 8.70 5.69
C PRO A 110 13.21 7.37 5.48
N ARG A 111 12.99 6.42 6.39
CA ARG A 111 13.60 5.11 6.26
C ARG A 111 13.09 4.38 5.02
N VAL A 112 11.78 4.41 4.78
CA VAL A 112 11.22 3.75 3.61
C VAL A 112 11.66 4.48 2.35
N LEU A 113 11.74 5.81 2.40
CA LEU A 113 12.21 6.57 1.25
C LEU A 113 13.62 6.18 0.87
N ASP A 114 14.50 6.01 1.87
CA ASP A 114 15.87 5.60 1.59
C ASP A 114 15.91 4.22 0.93
N LEU A 115 15.08 3.29 1.40
CA LEU A 115 15.01 1.97 0.79
C LEU A 115 14.56 2.05 -0.67
N LEU A 116 13.60 2.90 -0.95
CA LEU A 116 13.14 3.08 -2.33
C LEU A 116 14.23 3.66 -3.21
N ARG A 117 15.02 4.58 -2.66
CA ARG A 117 16.14 5.16 -3.42
C ARG A 117 17.21 4.13 -3.71
N ILE A 118 17.59 3.36 -2.71
CA ILE A 118 18.65 2.37 -2.85
C ILE A 118 18.28 1.32 -3.88
N THR A 119 17.02 0.97 -3.95
CA THR A 119 16.56 -0.08 -4.85
C THR A 119 16.07 0.48 -6.19
N ASN A 120 16.16 1.79 -6.40
CA ASN A 120 15.67 2.46 -7.60
C ASN A 120 14.16 2.35 -7.79
N LEU A 121 13.43 1.97 -6.76
CA LEU A 121 11.98 1.87 -6.86
C LEU A 121 11.30 3.23 -6.72
N LYS A 122 12.02 4.21 -6.17
CA LYS A 122 11.43 5.53 -6.01
C LYS A 122 10.94 6.07 -7.34
N GLN A 123 11.69 5.85 -8.41
CA GLN A 123 11.30 6.35 -9.71
C GLN A 123 10.01 5.71 -10.21
N MET A 124 9.77 4.46 -9.87
CA MET A 124 8.53 3.82 -10.26
C MET A 124 7.32 4.53 -9.69
N PHE A 125 7.42 5.01 -8.46
CA PHE A 125 6.29 5.60 -7.78
C PHE A 125 6.17 7.10 -8.00
N THR A 126 7.27 7.79 -8.15
CA THR A 126 7.21 9.20 -8.53
C THR A 126 7.15 9.33 -10.03
N GLY A 127 7.62 8.33 -10.68
CA GLY A 127 7.41 8.04 -12.02
C GLY A 127 7.62 9.17 -12.95
N GLN A 128 6.60 9.34 -13.59
CA GLN A 128 6.64 10.26 -14.63
C GLN A 128 6.88 11.62 -14.11
N ALA A 129 6.44 11.88 -12.91
CA ALA A 129 6.72 13.17 -12.35
C ALA A 129 8.21 13.35 -12.26
N ALA A 130 8.88 12.27 -11.94
CA ALA A 130 10.29 12.36 -11.81
C ALA A 130 10.93 12.40 -13.15
N ALA A 131 10.21 11.96 -14.06
CA ALA A 131 10.78 11.97 -15.34
C ALA A 131 11.20 13.30 -15.61
N ASN A 132 10.87 13.83 -14.93
CA ASN A 132 11.45 14.87 -15.04
C ASN A 132 12.49 14.93 -14.38
#